data_20c2a546b99197f16e5df0d18c5872e3
#
_entry.id   20c2a546b99197f16e5df0d18c5872e3
#
_cell.length_a   1.000
_cell.length_b   1.000
_cell.length_c   1.000
_cell.angle_alpha   90.00
_cell.angle_beta   90.00
_cell.angle_gamma   90.00
#
_symmetry.space_group_name_H-M   'P 1'
#
loop_
_entity.id
_entity.type
_entity.pdbx_description
1 polymer ?
#
loop_
_entity_poly.entity_id
_entity_poly.type
_entity_poly.pdbx_seq_one_letter_code
_entity_poly.pdbx_strand_id
1 'polypeptide(L)'
;MKIGITCYPTYGGSGIVATELGLELASRGHEIHFITYANPIRLDPNIPRIHYHEVEVSNYPLFQFPPYSLALASRMADVADTYELDLLHVHYAIPHSISALLAKQMLASRRRLPFITTLHGTDITLVGVDPSYFSITQFSIEQSDGVTAISEDLRCDTVKTFGVKNEIRVIHNFVNCDTYSPAPEERSKTPLLIHLSNFRPVKRVLDCVRILAEVRKTVDARLLMVGDGPERGAAEHLAMQLGIRSSIDFVGKQNHVERLIRQAHVLLMPSEMESFGLAALEAMACGVVPIGTHVGGVPELITDVVDGCLENVGDIMALAARATELLTNSSLHERMAKAARATAVDRFSTESLIPQYERYYEEILAR
;
A
#
# COMPACT_ATOMS: atom_id res chain seq x y z
N MET A 1 -13.30 -9.03 -18.90
CA MET A 1 -12.64 -10.21 -18.29
C MET A 1 -13.29 -10.52 -16.95
N LYS A 2 -13.26 -11.79 -16.53
CA LYS A 2 -13.63 -12.24 -15.18
C LYS A 2 -12.36 -12.55 -14.40
N ILE A 3 -12.11 -11.80 -13.35
CA ILE A 3 -10.81 -11.77 -12.65
C ILE A 3 -11.00 -12.16 -11.18
N GLY A 4 -10.28 -13.18 -10.73
CA GLY A 4 -10.20 -13.53 -9.32
C GLY A 4 -9.09 -12.74 -8.63
N ILE A 5 -9.41 -11.95 -7.60
CA ILE A 5 -8.43 -11.18 -6.82
C ILE A 5 -8.31 -11.77 -5.42
N THR A 6 -7.06 -11.99 -4.99
CA THR A 6 -6.76 -12.43 -3.61
C THR A 6 -5.73 -11.50 -2.98
N CYS A 7 -6.02 -11.08 -1.75
CA CYS A 7 -5.16 -10.21 -0.95
C CYS A 7 -5.34 -10.45 0.54
N TYR A 8 -4.52 -9.82 1.37
CA TYR A 8 -4.80 -9.71 2.79
C TYR A 8 -5.90 -8.68 3.04
N PRO A 9 -7.06 -9.06 3.59
CA PRO A 9 -8.19 -8.15 3.84
C PRO A 9 -7.98 -7.32 5.12
N THR A 10 -6.81 -6.66 5.24
CA THR A 10 -6.37 -5.94 6.45
C THR A 10 -6.04 -4.48 6.16
N TYR A 11 -6.00 -3.64 7.23
CA TYR A 11 -5.53 -2.25 7.14
C TYR A 11 -4.02 -2.22 6.82
N GLY A 12 -3.68 -2.39 5.56
CA GLY A 12 -2.32 -2.33 5.03
C GLY A 12 -2.33 -1.91 3.58
N GLY A 13 -1.22 -1.33 3.11
CA GLY A 13 -1.14 -0.79 1.74
C GLY A 13 -1.50 -1.80 0.67
N SER A 14 -1.03 -3.05 0.79
CA SER A 14 -1.31 -4.11 -0.19
C SER A 14 -2.78 -4.48 -0.30
N GLY A 15 -3.49 -4.59 0.84
CA GLY A 15 -4.93 -4.88 0.84
C GLY A 15 -5.75 -3.75 0.24
N ILE A 16 -5.38 -2.50 0.55
CA ILE A 16 -6.01 -1.30 -0.03
C ILE A 16 -5.79 -1.27 -1.53
N VAL A 17 -4.55 -1.42 -2.01
CA VAL A 17 -4.23 -1.41 -3.45
C VAL A 17 -4.98 -2.51 -4.20
N ALA A 18 -5.06 -3.72 -3.65
CA ALA A 18 -5.79 -4.82 -4.27
C ALA A 18 -7.30 -4.55 -4.36
N THR A 19 -7.87 -3.96 -3.31
CA THR A 19 -9.30 -3.61 -3.28
C THR A 19 -9.60 -2.49 -4.27
N GLU A 20 -8.84 -1.40 -4.26
CA GLU A 20 -9.00 -0.29 -5.19
C GLU A 20 -8.79 -0.75 -6.64
N LEU A 21 -7.81 -1.64 -6.92
CA LEU A 21 -7.64 -2.24 -8.25
C LEU A 21 -8.90 -2.95 -8.71
N GLY A 22 -9.49 -3.78 -7.85
CA GLY A 22 -10.72 -4.51 -8.19
C GLY A 22 -11.90 -3.57 -8.42
N LEU A 23 -12.04 -2.52 -7.63
CA LEU A 23 -13.10 -1.51 -7.78
C LEU A 23 -12.96 -0.75 -9.12
N GLU A 24 -11.75 -0.32 -9.45
CA GLU A 24 -11.47 0.39 -10.70
C GLU A 24 -11.67 -0.51 -11.93
N LEU A 25 -11.23 -1.77 -11.88
CA LEU A 25 -11.48 -2.73 -12.96
C LEU A 25 -12.98 -3.02 -13.13
N ALA A 26 -13.75 -3.12 -12.03
CA ALA A 26 -15.20 -3.31 -12.10
C ALA A 26 -15.90 -2.11 -12.75
N SER A 27 -15.48 -0.88 -12.43
CA SER A 27 -15.98 0.35 -13.04
C SER A 27 -15.74 0.39 -14.56
N ARG A 28 -14.65 -0.25 -15.02
CA ARG A 28 -14.26 -0.38 -16.43
C ARG A 28 -14.93 -1.57 -17.15
N GLY A 29 -15.80 -2.29 -16.45
CA GLY A 29 -16.65 -3.33 -17.05
C GLY A 29 -16.15 -4.75 -16.86
N HIS A 30 -15.08 -4.99 -16.10
CA HIS A 30 -14.64 -6.32 -15.71
C HIS A 30 -15.52 -6.88 -14.61
N GLU A 31 -15.62 -8.21 -14.51
CA GLU A 31 -16.27 -8.92 -13.40
C GLU A 31 -15.21 -9.38 -12.41
N ILE A 32 -15.32 -8.95 -11.16
CA ILE A 32 -14.28 -9.13 -10.14
C ILE A 32 -14.76 -10.04 -9.03
N HIS A 33 -13.99 -11.07 -8.75
CA HIS A 33 -14.25 -12.06 -7.71
C HIS A 33 -13.17 -11.98 -6.63
N PHE A 34 -13.47 -11.32 -5.49
CA PHE A 34 -12.57 -11.32 -4.34
C PHE A 34 -12.65 -12.66 -3.61
N ILE A 35 -11.51 -13.34 -3.46
CA ILE A 35 -11.39 -14.65 -2.80
C ILE A 35 -10.47 -14.48 -1.59
N THR A 36 -11.02 -14.26 -0.41
CA THR A 36 -10.28 -13.88 0.81
C THR A 36 -10.97 -14.44 2.07
N TYR A 37 -10.27 -14.51 3.20
CA TYR A 37 -10.82 -15.04 4.46
C TYR A 37 -11.72 -14.06 5.24
N ALA A 38 -11.80 -12.82 4.82
CA ALA A 38 -12.72 -11.81 5.35
C ALA A 38 -12.97 -10.76 4.25
N ASN A 39 -14.04 -9.99 4.37
CA ASN A 39 -14.32 -8.91 3.43
C ASN A 39 -13.16 -7.90 3.38
N PRO A 40 -12.56 -7.62 2.21
CA PRO A 40 -11.49 -6.65 2.08
C PRO A 40 -11.89 -5.26 2.60
N ILE A 41 -10.92 -4.57 3.20
CA ILE A 41 -11.12 -3.20 3.68
C ILE A 41 -11.53 -2.31 2.50
N ARG A 42 -12.51 -1.42 2.73
CA ARG A 42 -13.13 -0.53 1.73
C ARG A 42 -13.99 -1.23 0.68
N LEU A 43 -14.10 -2.55 0.70
CA LEU A 43 -14.98 -3.24 -0.25
C LEU A 43 -16.44 -3.14 0.19
N ASP A 44 -17.28 -2.52 -0.65
CA ASP A 44 -18.73 -2.67 -0.58
C ASP A 44 -19.15 -3.81 -1.52
N PRO A 45 -19.67 -4.93 -1.00
CA PRO A 45 -20.06 -6.07 -1.82
C PRO A 45 -21.31 -5.81 -2.66
N ASN A 46 -21.99 -4.69 -2.48
CA ASN A 46 -23.17 -4.31 -3.27
C ASN A 46 -22.82 -3.57 -4.57
N ILE A 47 -21.54 -3.30 -4.81
CA ILE A 47 -21.09 -2.66 -6.05
C ILE A 47 -21.31 -3.64 -7.23
N PRO A 48 -21.92 -3.19 -8.34
CA PRO A 48 -22.14 -4.04 -9.51
C PRO A 48 -20.84 -4.67 -10.02
N ARG A 49 -20.91 -5.94 -10.43
CA ARG A 49 -19.77 -6.74 -10.95
C ARG A 49 -18.70 -7.08 -9.91
N ILE A 50 -18.97 -6.85 -8.63
CA ILE A 50 -18.13 -7.30 -7.53
C ILE A 50 -18.78 -8.50 -6.86
N HIS A 51 -18.01 -9.57 -6.70
CA HIS A 51 -18.43 -10.78 -5.99
C HIS A 51 -17.42 -11.09 -4.88
N TYR A 52 -17.94 -11.42 -3.71
CA TYR A 52 -17.10 -11.81 -2.57
C TYR A 52 -17.27 -13.29 -2.27
N HIS A 53 -16.17 -13.99 -2.12
CA HIS A 53 -16.10 -15.41 -1.82
C HIS A 53 -15.24 -15.63 -0.59
N GLU A 54 -15.86 -15.94 0.52
CA GLU A 54 -15.15 -16.22 1.76
C GLU A 54 -14.39 -17.54 1.69
N VAL A 55 -13.18 -17.56 2.21
CA VAL A 55 -12.32 -18.73 2.39
C VAL A 55 -12.48 -19.20 3.82
N GLU A 56 -13.29 -20.19 4.03
CA GLU A 56 -13.46 -20.84 5.32
C GLU A 56 -12.36 -21.88 5.55
N VAL A 57 -11.76 -21.88 6.74
CA VAL A 57 -10.77 -22.88 7.13
C VAL A 57 -11.34 -23.73 8.24
N SER A 58 -11.56 -24.99 7.94
CA SER A 58 -12.08 -25.96 8.91
C SER A 58 -11.10 -26.18 10.05
N ASN A 59 -11.62 -26.15 11.27
CA ASN A 59 -10.85 -26.44 12.46
C ASN A 59 -10.91 -27.95 12.73
N TYR A 60 -9.89 -28.69 12.28
CA TYR A 60 -9.80 -30.13 12.51
C TYR A 60 -8.82 -30.41 13.66
N PRO A 61 -9.20 -31.20 14.68
CA PRO A 61 -8.42 -31.37 15.92
C PRO A 61 -6.97 -31.82 15.73
N LEU A 62 -6.67 -32.53 14.64
CA LEU A 62 -5.30 -32.99 14.36
C LEU A 62 -4.44 -31.92 13.64
N PHE A 63 -5.04 -30.82 13.18
CA PHE A 63 -4.28 -29.71 12.61
C PHE A 63 -3.84 -28.76 13.72
N GLN A 64 -2.57 -28.83 14.10
CA GLN A 64 -1.98 -27.87 15.03
C GLN A 64 -2.09 -26.43 14.48
N PHE A 65 -1.92 -26.29 13.17
CA PHE A 65 -2.10 -25.04 12.43
C PHE A 65 -3.08 -25.26 11.27
N PRO A 66 -4.20 -24.53 11.22
CA PRO A 66 -5.14 -24.64 10.12
C PRO A 66 -4.46 -24.34 8.76
N PRO A 67 -4.59 -25.24 7.75
CA PRO A 67 -3.88 -25.12 6.48
C PRO A 67 -4.57 -24.12 5.53
N TYR A 68 -4.50 -22.83 5.87
CA TYR A 68 -5.14 -21.74 5.11
C TYR A 68 -4.82 -21.78 3.61
N SER A 69 -3.55 -21.99 3.23
CA SER A 69 -3.14 -22.01 1.82
C SER A 69 -3.83 -23.10 1.01
N LEU A 70 -4.13 -24.26 1.63
CA LEU A 70 -4.85 -25.34 0.95
C LEU A 70 -6.33 -25.02 0.81
N ALA A 71 -6.97 -24.45 1.83
CA ALA A 71 -8.36 -24.00 1.77
C ALA A 71 -8.52 -22.89 0.72
N LEU A 72 -7.59 -21.95 0.66
CA LEU A 72 -7.56 -20.90 -0.34
C LEU A 72 -7.41 -21.45 -1.75
N ALA A 73 -6.50 -22.40 -1.98
CA ALA A 73 -6.31 -23.04 -3.28
C ALA A 73 -7.58 -23.74 -3.76
N SER A 74 -8.25 -24.51 -2.87
CA SER A 74 -9.53 -25.16 -3.19
C SER A 74 -10.60 -24.14 -3.54
N ARG A 75 -10.73 -23.07 -2.74
CA ARG A 75 -11.72 -22.02 -3.00
C ARG A 75 -11.45 -21.28 -4.30
N MET A 76 -10.18 -20.98 -4.62
CA MET A 76 -9.79 -20.39 -5.90
C MET A 76 -10.17 -21.29 -7.07
N ALA A 77 -9.91 -22.59 -6.97
CA ALA A 77 -10.28 -23.55 -8.02
C ALA A 77 -11.80 -23.63 -8.23
N ASP A 78 -12.57 -23.74 -7.13
CA ASP A 78 -14.03 -23.83 -7.18
C ASP A 78 -14.66 -22.56 -7.78
N VAL A 79 -14.21 -21.38 -7.35
CA VAL A 79 -14.70 -20.11 -7.88
C VAL A 79 -14.31 -19.95 -9.35
N ALA A 80 -13.05 -20.27 -9.70
CA ALA A 80 -12.59 -20.19 -11.08
C ALA A 80 -13.37 -21.12 -12.03
N ASP A 81 -13.69 -22.32 -11.60
CA ASP A 81 -14.46 -23.29 -12.39
C ASP A 81 -15.94 -22.86 -12.51
N THR A 82 -16.55 -22.47 -11.38
CA THR A 82 -17.99 -22.12 -11.33
C THR A 82 -18.31 -20.85 -12.11
N TYR A 83 -17.47 -19.83 -12.03
CA TYR A 83 -17.71 -18.53 -12.66
C TYR A 83 -16.93 -18.34 -13.96
N GLU A 84 -16.16 -19.35 -14.37
CA GLU A 84 -15.33 -19.33 -15.58
C GLU A 84 -14.35 -18.14 -15.60
N LEU A 85 -13.58 -17.97 -14.51
CA LEU A 85 -12.61 -16.87 -14.41
C LEU A 85 -11.54 -16.97 -15.50
N ASP A 86 -11.22 -15.86 -16.14
CA ASP A 86 -10.18 -15.78 -17.16
C ASP A 86 -8.77 -15.91 -16.56
N LEU A 87 -8.54 -15.29 -15.37
CA LEU A 87 -7.27 -15.32 -14.66
C LEU A 87 -7.46 -15.11 -13.15
N LEU A 88 -6.40 -15.44 -12.38
CA LEU A 88 -6.25 -15.03 -11.00
C LEU A 88 -5.20 -13.94 -10.89
N HIS A 89 -5.47 -12.89 -10.11
CA HIS A 89 -4.49 -11.90 -9.71
C HIS A 89 -4.32 -11.94 -8.19
N VAL A 90 -3.15 -12.36 -7.75
CA VAL A 90 -2.86 -12.50 -6.32
C VAL A 90 -1.84 -11.45 -5.87
N HIS A 91 -2.11 -10.86 -4.73
CA HIS A 91 -1.24 -9.90 -4.08
C HIS A 91 -0.47 -10.61 -2.96
N TYR A 92 0.86 -10.55 -2.99
CA TYR A 92 1.85 -11.27 -2.19
C TYR A 92 2.29 -12.62 -2.78
N ALA A 93 3.59 -12.82 -2.82
CA ALA A 93 4.21 -14.07 -3.25
C ALA A 93 3.77 -15.27 -2.38
N ILE A 94 3.71 -15.09 -1.08
CA ILE A 94 3.22 -16.11 -0.13
C ILE A 94 2.19 -15.52 0.83
N PRO A 95 1.12 -16.25 1.16
CA PRO A 95 0.78 -17.60 0.71
C PRO A 95 -0.02 -17.61 -0.61
N HIS A 96 -0.34 -16.45 -1.19
CA HIS A 96 -1.37 -16.32 -2.21
C HIS A 96 -0.92 -16.90 -3.55
N SER A 97 0.31 -16.63 -3.98
CA SER A 97 0.84 -17.13 -5.24
C SER A 97 0.92 -18.67 -5.27
N ILE A 98 1.38 -19.30 -4.18
CA ILE A 98 1.42 -20.77 -4.11
C ILE A 98 -0.01 -21.37 -4.11
N SER A 99 -0.98 -20.71 -3.49
CA SER A 99 -2.37 -21.15 -3.53
C SER A 99 -2.97 -21.05 -4.94
N ALA A 100 -2.64 -19.97 -5.68
CA ALA A 100 -3.05 -19.82 -7.08
C ALA A 100 -2.40 -20.86 -7.99
N LEU A 101 -1.12 -21.19 -7.76
CA LEU A 101 -0.45 -22.28 -8.47
C LEU A 101 -1.16 -23.63 -8.26
N LEU A 102 -1.52 -23.95 -7.02
CA LEU A 102 -2.27 -25.18 -6.74
C LEU A 102 -3.64 -25.18 -7.41
N ALA A 103 -4.38 -24.07 -7.36
CA ALA A 103 -5.66 -23.95 -8.06
C ALA A 103 -5.52 -24.15 -9.59
N LYS A 104 -4.50 -23.53 -10.19
CA LYS A 104 -4.14 -23.73 -11.61
C LYS A 104 -3.89 -25.21 -11.92
N GLN A 105 -3.13 -25.92 -11.07
CA GLN A 105 -2.84 -27.33 -11.24
C GLN A 105 -4.09 -28.23 -11.07
N MET A 106 -4.96 -27.91 -10.10
CA MET A 106 -6.23 -28.63 -9.90
C MET A 106 -7.15 -28.57 -11.13
N LEU A 107 -7.10 -27.47 -11.88
CA LEU A 107 -7.91 -27.24 -13.07
C LEU A 107 -7.21 -27.61 -14.38
N ALA A 108 -5.95 -27.97 -14.38
CA ALA A 108 -5.13 -28.15 -15.59
C ALA A 108 -5.67 -29.16 -16.60
N SER A 109 -6.41 -30.21 -16.14
CA SER A 109 -7.05 -31.19 -17.03
C SER A 109 -8.35 -30.71 -17.67
N ARG A 110 -8.92 -29.59 -17.21
CA ARG A 110 -10.21 -29.06 -17.64
C ARG A 110 -10.09 -27.74 -18.39
N ARG A 111 -9.23 -26.85 -17.92
CA ARG A 111 -9.06 -25.51 -18.50
C ARG A 111 -7.73 -24.90 -18.12
N ARG A 112 -7.28 -23.94 -18.92
CA ARG A 112 -6.16 -23.07 -18.57
C ARG A 112 -6.65 -22.00 -17.60
N LEU A 113 -5.91 -21.80 -16.50
CA LEU A 113 -6.14 -20.73 -15.54
C LEU A 113 -4.80 -20.05 -15.25
N PRO A 114 -4.42 -19.00 -15.96
CA PRO A 114 -3.18 -18.26 -15.64
C PRO A 114 -3.34 -17.45 -14.37
N PHE A 115 -2.21 -17.18 -13.70
CA PHE A 115 -2.20 -16.29 -12.55
C PHE A 115 -1.05 -15.31 -12.58
N ILE A 116 -1.31 -14.12 -12.04
CA ILE A 116 -0.37 -13.01 -11.91
C ILE A 116 -0.14 -12.76 -10.42
N THR A 117 1.10 -12.49 -10.06
CA THR A 117 1.51 -12.15 -8.68
C THR A 117 2.00 -10.72 -8.62
N THR A 118 1.40 -9.88 -7.78
CA THR A 118 1.94 -8.56 -7.44
C THR A 118 2.69 -8.61 -6.12
N LEU A 119 3.96 -8.19 -6.16
CA LEU A 119 4.87 -8.08 -5.02
C LEU A 119 4.70 -6.73 -4.35
N HIS A 120 4.64 -6.71 -3.00
CA HIS A 120 4.33 -5.50 -2.22
C HIS A 120 5.45 -5.05 -1.27
N GLY A 121 6.50 -5.86 -1.10
CA GLY A 121 7.68 -5.54 -0.30
C GLY A 121 7.83 -6.44 0.92
N THR A 122 6.89 -6.45 1.86
CA THR A 122 7.00 -7.29 3.08
C THR A 122 7.12 -8.79 2.76
N ASP A 123 6.49 -9.24 1.69
CA ASP A 123 6.61 -10.60 1.15
C ASP A 123 8.02 -10.91 0.62
N ILE A 124 8.78 -9.90 0.24
CA ILE A 124 10.13 -10.03 -0.29
C ILE A 124 11.19 -9.73 0.78
N THR A 125 11.06 -8.60 1.47
CA THR A 125 12.12 -8.08 2.35
C THR A 125 12.06 -8.60 3.79
N LEU A 126 10.93 -9.18 4.21
CA LEU A 126 10.74 -9.63 5.58
C LEU A 126 10.36 -11.12 5.65
N VAL A 127 9.21 -11.48 5.09
CA VAL A 127 8.67 -12.85 5.22
C VAL A 127 9.40 -13.80 4.27
N GLY A 128 9.59 -13.39 3.03
CA GLY A 128 10.20 -14.24 2.00
C GLY A 128 11.67 -14.58 2.25
N VAL A 129 12.41 -13.75 2.99
CA VAL A 129 13.82 -14.02 3.34
C VAL A 129 13.97 -14.94 4.55
N ASP A 130 12.90 -15.23 5.27
CA ASP A 130 12.94 -16.24 6.35
C ASP A 130 13.30 -17.60 5.75
N PRO A 131 14.27 -18.33 6.34
CA PRO A 131 14.69 -19.64 5.83
C PRO A 131 13.55 -20.64 5.61
N SER A 132 12.49 -20.56 6.41
CA SER A 132 11.30 -21.41 6.29
C SER A 132 10.47 -21.13 5.04
N TYR A 133 10.60 -19.93 4.47
CA TYR A 133 9.78 -19.48 3.34
C TYR A 133 10.58 -19.14 2.09
N PHE A 134 11.90 -19.04 2.18
CA PHE A 134 12.75 -18.59 1.05
C PHE A 134 12.52 -19.38 -0.23
N SER A 135 12.69 -20.71 -0.15
CA SER A 135 12.58 -21.58 -1.34
C SER A 135 11.17 -21.58 -1.94
N ILE A 136 10.13 -21.56 -1.11
CA ILE A 136 8.74 -21.55 -1.61
C ILE A 136 8.37 -20.19 -2.18
N THR A 137 8.93 -19.10 -1.65
CA THR A 137 8.74 -17.75 -2.19
C THR A 137 9.38 -17.63 -3.57
N GLN A 138 10.64 -18.01 -3.71
CA GLN A 138 11.34 -18.07 -5.00
C GLN A 138 10.55 -18.89 -6.02
N PHE A 139 10.21 -20.13 -5.66
CA PHE A 139 9.46 -21.04 -6.51
C PHE A 139 8.11 -20.46 -6.93
N SER A 140 7.34 -19.88 -6.02
CA SER A 140 6.02 -19.35 -6.34
C SER A 140 6.07 -18.15 -7.30
N ILE A 141 7.10 -17.30 -7.16
CA ILE A 141 7.35 -16.20 -8.11
C ILE A 141 7.67 -16.77 -9.50
N GLU A 142 8.56 -17.76 -9.58
CA GLU A 142 8.98 -18.37 -10.84
C GLU A 142 7.86 -19.15 -11.55
N GLN A 143 6.87 -19.65 -10.83
CA GLN A 143 5.72 -20.36 -11.39
C GLN A 143 4.57 -19.46 -11.79
N SER A 144 4.63 -18.16 -11.48
CA SER A 144 3.62 -17.19 -11.91
C SER A 144 3.66 -16.96 -13.41
N ASP A 145 2.53 -16.92 -14.08
CA ASP A 145 2.45 -16.61 -15.53
C ASP A 145 2.83 -15.15 -15.80
N GLY A 146 2.64 -14.29 -14.81
CA GLY A 146 3.11 -12.91 -14.80
C GLY A 146 3.46 -12.47 -13.39
N VAL A 147 4.45 -11.57 -13.28
CA VAL A 147 4.87 -10.98 -12.00
C VAL A 147 4.93 -9.46 -12.13
N THR A 148 4.36 -8.75 -11.16
CA THR A 148 4.51 -7.31 -11.06
C THR A 148 5.13 -6.90 -9.73
N ALA A 149 5.85 -5.78 -9.72
CA ALA A 149 6.34 -5.13 -8.50
C ALA A 149 5.83 -3.68 -8.47
N ILE A 150 5.61 -3.16 -7.26
CA ILE A 150 5.06 -1.81 -7.06
C ILE A 150 6.10 -0.69 -7.18
N SER A 151 7.38 -1.03 -7.31
CA SER A 151 8.50 -0.10 -7.53
C SER A 151 9.67 -0.81 -8.22
N GLU A 152 10.53 -0.03 -8.83
CA GLU A 152 11.77 -0.51 -9.44
C GLU A 152 12.75 -1.03 -8.37
N ASP A 153 12.81 -0.34 -7.23
CA ASP A 153 13.58 -0.76 -6.07
C ASP A 153 13.17 -2.18 -5.62
N LEU A 154 11.86 -2.42 -5.44
CA LEU A 154 11.36 -3.75 -5.06
C LEU A 154 11.65 -4.82 -6.13
N ARG A 155 11.54 -4.46 -7.43
CA ARG A 155 11.92 -5.35 -8.52
C ARG A 155 13.39 -5.76 -8.41
N CYS A 156 14.28 -4.79 -8.23
CA CYS A 156 15.72 -5.02 -8.08
C CYS A 156 16.03 -5.87 -6.85
N ASP A 157 15.41 -5.56 -5.71
CA ASP A 157 15.57 -6.33 -4.47
C ASP A 157 15.09 -7.78 -4.64
N THR A 158 13.98 -7.99 -5.33
CA THR A 158 13.46 -9.34 -5.60
C THR A 158 14.44 -10.16 -6.44
N VAL A 159 14.93 -9.60 -7.54
CA VAL A 159 15.89 -10.27 -8.40
C VAL A 159 17.20 -10.57 -7.67
N LYS A 160 17.72 -9.61 -6.92
CA LYS A 160 18.94 -9.74 -6.13
C LYS A 160 18.81 -10.80 -5.04
N THR A 161 17.69 -10.82 -4.33
CA THR A 161 17.48 -11.71 -3.17
C THR A 161 17.20 -13.15 -3.59
N PHE A 162 16.31 -13.34 -4.55
CA PHE A 162 15.82 -14.67 -4.93
C PHE A 162 16.45 -15.22 -6.22
N GLY A 163 17.15 -14.39 -7.01
CA GLY A 163 17.73 -14.83 -8.28
C GLY A 163 16.68 -15.29 -9.30
N VAL A 164 15.45 -14.80 -9.21
CA VAL A 164 14.36 -15.18 -10.11
C VAL A 164 14.64 -14.77 -11.54
N LYS A 165 14.24 -15.62 -12.50
CA LYS A 165 14.53 -15.45 -13.93
C LYS A 165 13.36 -14.83 -14.69
N ASN A 166 12.17 -14.86 -14.11
CA ASN A 166 10.98 -14.29 -14.72
C ASN A 166 11.12 -12.78 -14.85
N GLU A 167 10.60 -12.25 -15.94
CA GLU A 167 10.40 -10.81 -16.06
C GLU A 167 9.46 -10.33 -14.94
N ILE A 168 9.89 -9.32 -14.21
CA ILE A 168 9.07 -8.63 -13.22
C ILE A 168 8.75 -7.25 -13.80
N ARG A 169 7.48 -7.02 -14.14
CA ARG A 169 7.02 -5.74 -14.65
C ARG A 169 6.77 -4.77 -13.50
N VAL A 170 7.29 -3.57 -13.60
CA VAL A 170 6.96 -2.53 -12.62
C VAL A 170 5.66 -1.86 -13.02
N ILE A 171 4.66 -1.95 -12.14
CA ILE A 171 3.43 -1.18 -12.19
C ILE A 171 3.27 -0.56 -10.81
N HIS A 172 3.50 0.74 -10.73
CA HIS A 172 3.46 1.46 -9.45
C HIS A 172 2.08 1.41 -8.80
N ASN A 173 2.04 1.65 -7.49
CA ASN A 173 0.78 1.89 -6.81
C ASN A 173 0.14 3.17 -7.34
N PHE A 174 -1.18 3.24 -7.25
CA PHE A 174 -2.00 4.32 -7.78
C PHE A 174 -2.95 4.87 -6.72
N VAL A 175 -3.55 5.99 -7.02
CA VAL A 175 -4.56 6.64 -6.19
C VAL A 175 -5.73 7.11 -7.06
N ASN A 176 -6.95 6.97 -6.54
CA ASN A 176 -8.13 7.59 -7.14
C ASN A 176 -8.11 9.09 -6.84
N CYS A 177 -7.80 9.89 -7.86
CA CYS A 177 -7.62 11.33 -7.75
C CYS A 177 -8.92 12.13 -7.59
N ASP A 178 -10.09 11.51 -7.75
CA ASP A 178 -11.38 12.11 -7.44
C ASP A 178 -11.67 11.99 -5.94
N THR A 179 -11.44 10.81 -5.38
CA THR A 179 -11.56 10.55 -3.94
C THR A 179 -10.51 11.33 -3.15
N TYR A 180 -9.25 11.27 -3.57
CA TYR A 180 -8.14 12.01 -2.98
C TYR A 180 -7.90 13.29 -3.78
N SER A 181 -8.61 14.34 -3.43
CA SER A 181 -8.54 15.64 -4.11
C SER A 181 -8.35 16.77 -3.11
N PRO A 182 -7.72 17.88 -3.49
CA PRO A 182 -7.59 19.03 -2.61
C PRO A 182 -8.94 19.62 -2.21
N ALA A 183 -9.06 20.02 -0.95
CA ALA A 183 -10.20 20.78 -0.42
C ALA A 183 -9.65 21.90 0.48
N PRO A 184 -9.23 23.04 -0.13
CA PRO A 184 -8.58 24.12 0.62
C PRO A 184 -9.43 24.68 1.76
N GLU A 185 -10.76 24.62 1.64
CA GLU A 185 -11.71 25.04 2.67
C GLU A 185 -11.72 24.14 3.89
N GLU A 186 -11.31 22.86 3.75
CA GLU A 186 -11.19 21.91 4.86
C GLU A 186 -9.84 22.03 5.59
N ARG A 187 -8.87 22.78 5.04
CA ARG A 187 -7.53 22.90 5.60
C ARG A 187 -7.55 23.56 6.98
N SER A 188 -6.82 22.98 7.92
CA SER A 188 -6.70 23.51 9.27
C SER A 188 -6.17 24.95 9.27
N LYS A 189 -6.76 25.81 10.11
CA LYS A 189 -6.22 27.18 10.32
C LYS A 189 -4.93 27.19 11.13
N THR A 190 -4.72 26.16 11.96
CA THR A 190 -3.47 25.95 12.69
C THR A 190 -2.56 25.06 11.84
N PRO A 191 -1.27 25.35 11.73
CA PRO A 191 -0.31 24.48 11.04
C PRO A 191 -0.43 23.04 11.53
N LEU A 192 -0.78 22.12 10.61
CA LEU A 192 -1.08 20.73 10.92
C LEU A 192 -0.17 19.79 10.13
N LEU A 193 0.58 19.00 10.88
CA LEU A 193 1.31 17.85 10.35
C LEU A 193 0.42 16.60 10.46
N ILE A 194 0.56 15.65 9.55
CA ILE A 194 -0.15 14.37 9.61
C ILE A 194 0.83 13.21 9.42
N HIS A 195 0.58 12.10 10.10
CA HIS A 195 1.25 10.82 9.87
C HIS A 195 0.22 9.71 9.77
N LEU A 196 0.35 8.85 8.73
CA LEU A 196 -0.53 7.70 8.51
C LEU A 196 0.30 6.42 8.42
N SER A 197 0.08 5.48 9.35
CA SER A 197 0.71 4.16 9.27
C SER A 197 0.07 3.13 10.22
N ASN A 198 0.60 1.90 10.19
CA ASN A 198 0.27 0.83 11.13
C ASN A 198 1.17 0.83 12.38
N PHE A 199 1.81 1.92 12.70
CA PHE A 199 2.67 2.18 13.88
C PHE A 199 3.64 1.03 14.24
N ARG A 200 4.21 0.39 13.21
CA ARG A 200 5.31 -0.57 13.37
C ARG A 200 6.65 0.16 13.53
N PRO A 201 7.67 -0.47 14.14
CA PRO A 201 8.99 0.14 14.32
C PRO A 201 9.59 0.75 13.04
N VAL A 202 9.47 0.06 11.91
CA VAL A 202 9.95 0.54 10.60
C VAL A 202 9.31 1.86 10.14
N LYS A 203 8.17 2.27 10.72
CA LYS A 203 7.49 3.54 10.41
C LYS A 203 7.99 4.69 11.26
N ARG A 204 8.80 4.40 12.30
CA ARG A 204 9.48 5.39 13.13
C ARG A 204 8.55 6.50 13.66
N VAL A 205 7.39 6.07 14.18
CA VAL A 205 6.36 7.01 14.66
C VAL A 205 6.84 7.90 15.82
N LEU A 206 7.82 7.44 16.60
CA LEU A 206 8.46 8.24 17.63
C LEU A 206 9.21 9.44 17.04
N ASP A 207 9.75 9.31 15.83
CA ASP A 207 10.42 10.41 15.15
C ASP A 207 9.43 11.49 14.71
N CYS A 208 8.19 11.14 14.35
CA CYS A 208 7.15 12.15 14.12
C CYS A 208 6.91 13.01 15.36
N VAL A 209 6.92 12.40 16.55
CA VAL A 209 6.79 13.14 17.83
C VAL A 209 8.01 14.05 18.07
N ARG A 210 9.24 13.57 17.81
CA ARG A 210 10.46 14.37 17.94
C ARG A 210 10.49 15.51 16.93
N ILE A 211 10.11 15.26 15.67
CA ILE A 211 10.01 16.28 14.62
C ILE A 211 9.04 17.38 15.06
N LEU A 212 7.85 17.02 15.57
CA LEU A 212 6.91 18.02 16.07
C LEU A 212 7.52 18.84 17.22
N ALA A 213 8.23 18.20 18.16
CA ALA A 213 8.88 18.92 19.26
C ALA A 213 9.89 19.97 18.77
N GLU A 214 10.67 19.65 17.74
CA GLU A 214 11.59 20.62 17.12
C GLU A 214 10.85 21.73 16.37
N VAL A 215 9.84 21.39 15.55
CA VAL A 215 9.00 22.36 14.82
C VAL A 215 8.35 23.34 15.78
N ARG A 216 7.84 22.88 16.92
CA ARG A 216 7.15 23.71 17.92
C ARG A 216 8.05 24.73 18.62
N LYS A 217 9.35 24.67 18.49
CA LYS A 217 10.24 25.75 18.94
C LYS A 217 10.04 27.05 18.15
N THR A 218 9.49 26.95 16.94
CA THR A 218 9.35 28.10 16.02
C THR A 218 7.89 28.31 15.58
N VAL A 219 7.12 27.24 15.38
CA VAL A 219 5.75 27.28 14.84
C VAL A 219 4.79 26.60 15.81
N ASP A 220 3.66 27.21 16.15
CA ASP A 220 2.62 26.57 16.95
C ASP A 220 1.86 25.53 16.10
N ALA A 221 2.51 24.41 15.81
CA ALA A 221 2.00 23.33 15.00
C ALA A 221 1.37 22.21 15.83
N ARG A 222 0.46 21.47 15.21
CA ARG A 222 -0.15 20.23 15.74
C ARG A 222 0.23 19.05 14.87
N LEU A 223 0.10 17.83 15.42
CA LEU A 223 0.31 16.58 14.70
C LEU A 223 -0.92 15.67 14.84
N LEU A 224 -1.42 15.19 13.70
CA LEU A 224 -2.46 14.20 13.62
C LEU A 224 -1.84 12.83 13.32
N MET A 225 -1.97 11.89 14.26
CA MET A 225 -1.44 10.52 14.16
C MET A 225 -2.60 9.58 13.80
N VAL A 226 -2.64 9.14 12.54
CA VAL A 226 -3.70 8.28 11.99
C VAL A 226 -3.19 6.86 11.87
N GLY A 227 -3.88 5.92 12.49
CA GLY A 227 -3.51 4.52 12.54
C GLY A 227 -3.32 4.00 13.95
N ASP A 228 -2.84 2.77 14.05
CA ASP A 228 -2.62 2.09 15.32
C ASP A 228 -1.58 0.99 15.16
N GLY A 229 -0.91 0.62 16.25
CA GLY A 229 0.07 -0.44 16.25
C GLY A 229 0.96 -0.47 17.50
N PRO A 230 1.99 -1.32 17.51
CA PRO A 230 2.77 -1.60 18.71
C PRO A 230 3.50 -0.36 19.28
N GLU A 231 3.85 0.62 18.45
CA GLU A 231 4.59 1.81 18.87
C GLU A 231 3.70 2.95 19.40
N ARG A 232 2.36 2.80 19.38
CA ARG A 232 1.43 3.86 19.82
C ARG A 232 1.70 4.30 21.26
N GLY A 233 1.75 3.35 22.18
CA GLY A 233 1.96 3.66 23.60
C GLY A 233 3.29 4.36 23.87
N ALA A 234 4.36 3.94 23.16
CA ALA A 234 5.67 4.58 23.26
C ALA A 234 5.64 6.02 22.71
N ALA A 235 4.92 6.26 21.61
CA ALA A 235 4.77 7.60 21.03
C ALA A 235 3.98 8.54 21.97
N GLU A 236 2.88 8.05 22.57
CA GLU A 236 2.10 8.82 23.55
C GLU A 236 2.94 9.16 24.79
N HIS A 237 3.72 8.21 25.30
CA HIS A 237 4.62 8.42 26.44
C HIS A 237 5.72 9.45 26.11
N LEU A 238 6.35 9.33 24.95
CA LEU A 238 7.36 10.29 24.49
C LEU A 238 6.77 11.71 24.38
N ALA A 239 5.54 11.84 23.86
CA ALA A 239 4.86 13.13 23.76
C ALA A 239 4.62 13.79 25.14
N MET A 240 4.31 12.98 26.17
CA MET A 240 4.21 13.45 27.56
C MET A 240 5.57 13.89 28.11
N GLN A 241 6.62 13.11 27.89
CA GLN A 241 7.98 13.45 28.35
C GLN A 241 8.48 14.77 27.73
N LEU A 242 8.14 15.02 26.46
CA LEU A 242 8.51 16.25 25.75
C LEU A 242 7.56 17.43 26.03
N GLY A 243 6.51 17.25 26.84
CA GLY A 243 5.55 18.30 27.18
C GLY A 243 4.64 18.75 26.03
N ILE A 244 4.51 17.94 24.97
CA ILE A 244 3.75 18.31 23.76
C ILE A 244 2.51 17.41 23.51
N ARG A 245 2.11 16.60 24.51
CA ARG A 245 0.99 15.65 24.35
C ARG A 245 -0.32 16.33 23.92
N SER A 246 -0.60 17.54 24.38
CA SER A 246 -1.79 18.32 24.01
C SER A 246 -1.79 18.82 22.56
N SER A 247 -0.66 18.75 21.89
CA SER A 247 -0.50 19.15 20.48
C SER A 247 -0.55 17.98 19.50
N ILE A 248 -0.82 16.76 20.02
CA ILE A 248 -0.90 15.53 19.20
C ILE A 248 -2.25 14.86 19.39
N ASP A 249 -2.92 14.60 18.27
CA ASP A 249 -4.18 13.86 18.23
C ASP A 249 -3.93 12.45 17.69
N PHE A 250 -4.13 11.43 18.53
CA PHE A 250 -4.08 10.00 18.14
C PHE A 250 -5.49 9.50 17.85
N VAL A 251 -5.88 9.41 16.59
CA VAL A 251 -7.26 9.12 16.18
C VAL A 251 -7.54 7.65 15.87
N GLY A 252 -6.52 6.79 15.98
CA GLY A 252 -6.67 5.37 15.68
C GLY A 252 -6.86 5.09 14.18
N LYS A 253 -7.32 3.87 13.87
CA LYS A 253 -7.61 3.46 12.49
C LYS A 253 -8.85 4.18 11.96
N GLN A 254 -8.77 4.64 10.72
CA GLN A 254 -9.83 5.40 10.06
C GLN A 254 -10.13 4.81 8.68
N ASN A 255 -11.40 4.79 8.29
CA ASN A 255 -11.82 4.31 6.96
C ASN A 255 -11.75 5.42 5.90
N HIS A 256 -12.00 6.67 6.28
CA HIS A 256 -12.05 7.85 5.40
C HIS A 256 -10.87 8.76 5.70
N VAL A 257 -9.67 8.30 5.37
CA VAL A 257 -8.42 9.03 5.66
C VAL A 257 -8.27 10.28 4.79
N GLU A 258 -8.90 10.32 3.61
CA GLU A 258 -8.88 11.46 2.69
C GLU A 258 -9.35 12.76 3.36
N ARG A 259 -10.37 12.69 4.21
CA ARG A 259 -10.90 13.84 4.95
C ARG A 259 -9.91 14.37 5.99
N LEU A 260 -9.11 13.51 6.57
CA LEU A 260 -8.07 13.88 7.53
C LEU A 260 -6.84 14.44 6.82
N ILE A 261 -6.46 13.83 5.69
CA ILE A 261 -5.33 14.30 4.88
C ILE A 261 -5.57 15.73 4.39
N ARG A 262 -6.76 16.04 3.87
CA ARG A 262 -7.12 17.37 3.36
C ARG A 262 -6.92 18.49 4.38
N GLN A 263 -7.04 18.19 5.67
CA GLN A 263 -6.86 19.16 6.74
C GLN A 263 -5.38 19.51 6.98
N ALA A 264 -4.46 18.64 6.57
CA ALA A 264 -3.04 18.79 6.86
C ALA A 264 -2.31 19.67 5.85
N HIS A 265 -1.20 20.27 6.29
CA HIS A 265 -0.28 21.02 5.44
C HIS A 265 0.86 20.13 4.94
N VAL A 266 1.36 19.26 5.81
CA VAL A 266 2.53 18.42 5.56
C VAL A 266 2.27 17.00 6.07
N LEU A 267 2.63 16.00 5.26
CA LEU A 267 2.70 14.61 5.71
C LEU A 267 4.12 14.30 6.20
N LEU A 268 4.25 13.66 7.36
CA LEU A 268 5.50 13.09 7.84
C LEU A 268 5.56 11.59 7.59
N MET A 269 6.58 11.13 6.87
CA MET A 269 6.84 9.71 6.58
C MET A 269 8.31 9.37 6.84
N PRO A 270 8.80 9.38 8.09
CA PRO A 270 10.20 9.15 8.44
C PRO A 270 10.59 7.67 8.43
N SER A 271 9.97 6.87 7.60
CA SER A 271 10.10 5.41 7.55
C SER A 271 11.55 4.96 7.35
N GLU A 272 11.93 3.87 8.00
CA GLU A 272 13.23 3.20 7.79
C GLU A 272 13.21 2.31 6.54
N MET A 273 12.04 1.76 6.22
CA MET A 273 11.80 0.96 5.03
C MET A 273 10.41 1.29 4.45
N GLU A 274 10.36 1.50 3.14
CA GLU A 274 9.11 1.82 2.43
C GLU A 274 9.21 1.31 0.99
N SER A 275 8.31 0.42 0.61
CA SER A 275 8.37 -0.16 -0.74
C SER A 275 7.88 0.79 -1.83
N PHE A 276 7.04 1.79 -1.47
CA PHE A 276 6.56 2.81 -2.41
C PHE A 276 6.17 4.13 -1.74
N GLY A 277 5.40 4.08 -0.62
CA GLY A 277 4.91 5.27 0.06
C GLY A 277 3.47 5.64 -0.29
N LEU A 278 2.53 4.68 -0.22
CA LEU A 278 1.11 4.93 -0.55
C LEU A 278 0.52 6.11 0.24
N ALA A 279 0.85 6.26 1.53
CA ALA A 279 0.40 7.40 2.33
C ALA A 279 0.90 8.75 1.78
N ALA A 280 2.14 8.77 1.25
CA ALA A 280 2.67 9.97 0.59
C ALA A 280 1.94 10.24 -0.72
N LEU A 281 1.65 9.21 -1.53
CA LEU A 281 0.86 9.37 -2.74
C LEU A 281 -0.56 9.90 -2.47
N GLU A 282 -1.25 9.36 -1.45
CA GLU A 282 -2.57 9.83 -1.00
C GLU A 282 -2.50 11.32 -0.55
N ALA A 283 -1.44 11.70 0.15
CA ALA A 283 -1.21 13.08 0.57
C ALA A 283 -0.93 14.01 -0.61
N MET A 284 -0.05 13.61 -1.53
CA MET A 284 0.24 14.37 -2.77
C MET A 284 -1.02 14.59 -3.59
N ALA A 285 -1.85 13.57 -3.72
CA ALA A 285 -3.13 13.67 -4.41
C ALA A 285 -4.08 14.68 -3.76
N CYS A 286 -4.04 14.85 -2.44
CA CYS A 286 -4.79 15.89 -1.72
C CYS A 286 -4.09 17.27 -1.71
N GLY A 287 -2.96 17.44 -2.39
CA GLY A 287 -2.18 18.68 -2.36
C GLY A 287 -1.53 18.94 -0.99
N VAL A 288 -1.17 17.89 -0.27
CA VAL A 288 -0.42 17.92 0.99
C VAL A 288 1.03 17.52 0.69
N VAL A 289 1.98 18.34 1.14
CA VAL A 289 3.40 18.13 0.82
C VAL A 289 3.97 17.00 1.68
N PRO A 290 4.52 15.93 1.09
CA PRO A 290 5.17 14.87 1.84
C PRO A 290 6.59 15.26 2.24
N ILE A 291 6.97 14.94 3.47
CA ILE A 291 8.36 14.90 3.95
C ILE A 291 8.65 13.46 4.33
N GLY A 292 9.54 12.82 3.61
CA GLY A 292 9.89 11.42 3.78
C GLY A 292 11.38 11.19 3.94
N THR A 293 11.75 9.92 3.94
CA THR A 293 13.14 9.46 3.95
C THR A 293 13.52 8.89 2.58
N HIS A 294 14.79 9.02 2.23
CA HIS A 294 15.34 8.53 0.96
C HIS A 294 15.57 7.01 1.03
N VAL A 295 14.48 6.22 1.03
CA VAL A 295 14.54 4.75 1.18
C VAL A 295 13.60 4.06 0.19
N GLY A 296 13.99 2.87 -0.26
CA GLY A 296 13.16 2.00 -1.11
C GLY A 296 12.59 2.72 -2.33
N GLY A 297 11.31 2.49 -2.59
CA GLY A 297 10.59 3.11 -3.71
C GLY A 297 10.16 4.57 -3.49
N VAL A 298 10.43 5.19 -2.34
CA VAL A 298 10.03 6.59 -2.06
C VAL A 298 10.61 7.59 -3.06
N PRO A 299 11.89 7.49 -3.49
CA PRO A 299 12.46 8.37 -4.52
C PRO A 299 11.86 8.21 -5.93
N GLU A 300 11.12 7.13 -6.17
CA GLU A 300 10.38 6.97 -7.43
C GLU A 300 9.08 7.79 -7.42
N LEU A 301 8.54 8.04 -6.25
CA LEU A 301 7.33 8.82 -6.02
C LEU A 301 7.63 10.31 -5.84
N ILE A 302 8.59 10.64 -4.96
CA ILE A 302 8.90 12.02 -4.54
C ILE A 302 10.19 12.49 -5.21
N THR A 303 10.12 13.63 -5.90
CA THR A 303 11.28 14.37 -6.39
C THR A 303 11.65 15.42 -5.36
N ASP A 304 12.80 15.26 -4.70
CA ASP A 304 13.23 16.14 -3.61
C ASP A 304 13.23 17.62 -4.00
N VAL A 305 12.74 18.47 -3.11
CA VAL A 305 12.53 19.92 -3.23
C VAL A 305 11.66 20.38 -4.40
N VAL A 306 11.03 19.45 -5.12
CA VAL A 306 10.09 19.75 -6.22
C VAL A 306 8.64 19.51 -5.78
N ASP A 307 8.31 18.27 -5.41
CA ASP A 307 6.95 17.83 -5.04
C ASP A 307 6.88 17.19 -3.65
N GLY A 308 7.99 17.27 -2.88
CA GLY A 308 8.14 16.84 -1.51
C GLY A 308 9.58 17.03 -1.05
N CYS A 309 9.90 16.54 0.14
CA CYS A 309 11.25 16.58 0.70
C CYS A 309 11.70 15.19 1.10
N LEU A 310 12.97 14.86 0.84
CA LEU A 310 13.60 13.59 1.21
C LEU A 310 14.85 13.84 2.04
N GLU A 311 14.93 13.22 3.22
CA GLU A 311 16.07 13.31 4.12
C GLU A 311 16.56 11.91 4.54
N ASN A 312 17.69 11.85 5.23
CA ASN A 312 18.22 10.58 5.71
C ASN A 312 17.36 10.02 6.86
N VAL A 313 17.29 8.70 6.96
CA VAL A 313 16.62 8.00 8.08
C VAL A 313 17.21 8.45 9.40
N GLY A 314 16.34 8.88 10.32
CA GLY A 314 16.74 9.32 11.67
C GLY A 314 17.28 10.74 11.76
N ASP A 315 17.37 11.47 10.67
CA ASP A 315 17.76 12.89 10.71
C ASP A 315 16.58 13.78 11.10
N ILE A 316 16.25 13.74 12.39
CA ILE A 316 15.14 14.50 12.98
C ILE A 316 15.29 16.00 12.72
N MET A 317 16.53 16.50 12.77
CA MET A 317 16.79 17.95 12.63
C MET A 317 16.54 18.41 11.19
N ALA A 318 16.98 17.66 10.20
CA ALA A 318 16.73 17.99 8.80
C ALA A 318 15.21 17.88 8.49
N LEU A 319 14.54 16.79 8.88
CA LEU A 319 13.11 16.62 8.72
C LEU A 319 12.29 17.73 9.37
N ALA A 320 12.67 18.16 10.59
CA ALA A 320 12.01 19.25 11.28
C ALA A 320 12.28 20.62 10.63
N ALA A 321 13.50 20.84 10.10
CA ALA A 321 13.82 22.05 9.37
C ALA A 321 12.95 22.18 8.10
N ARG A 322 12.82 21.11 7.31
CA ARG A 322 11.92 21.08 6.14
C ARG A 322 10.47 21.36 6.51
N ALA A 323 9.97 20.73 7.57
CA ALA A 323 8.61 20.97 8.06
C ALA A 323 8.42 22.44 8.49
N THR A 324 9.37 23.01 9.23
CA THR A 324 9.33 24.41 9.66
C THR A 324 9.35 25.36 8.46
N GLU A 325 10.23 25.12 7.48
CA GLU A 325 10.32 25.92 6.26
C GLU A 325 8.98 25.94 5.50
N LEU A 326 8.40 24.77 5.28
CA LEU A 326 7.10 24.63 4.57
C LEU A 326 5.95 25.31 5.34
N LEU A 327 5.96 25.24 6.67
CA LEU A 327 4.90 25.84 7.48
C LEU A 327 5.05 27.37 7.65
N THR A 328 6.24 27.93 7.40
CA THR A 328 6.51 29.38 7.53
C THR A 328 6.61 30.10 6.18
N ASN A 329 6.82 29.39 5.09
CA ASN A 329 6.93 29.92 3.74
C ASN A 329 5.76 29.46 2.87
N SER A 330 4.66 30.21 2.88
CA SER A 330 3.44 29.89 2.14
C SER A 330 3.65 29.74 0.63
N SER A 331 4.49 30.59 0.04
CA SER A 331 4.80 30.55 -1.40
C SER A 331 5.53 29.24 -1.78
N LEU A 332 6.47 28.78 -0.98
CA LEU A 332 7.15 27.51 -1.18
C LEU A 332 6.17 26.35 -1.02
N HIS A 333 5.37 26.37 0.05
CA HIS A 333 4.35 25.35 0.32
C HIS A 333 3.36 25.21 -0.84
N GLU A 334 2.75 26.31 -1.30
CA GLU A 334 1.77 26.30 -2.39
C GLU A 334 2.36 25.78 -3.71
N ARG A 335 3.59 26.21 -4.05
CA ARG A 335 4.29 25.70 -5.23
C ARG A 335 4.52 24.20 -5.16
N MET A 336 5.03 23.72 -4.01
CA MET A 336 5.34 22.29 -3.83
C MET A 336 4.06 21.44 -3.73
N ALA A 337 3.02 21.93 -3.06
CA ALA A 337 1.71 21.28 -3.00
C ALA A 337 1.06 21.11 -4.38
N LYS A 338 1.18 22.14 -5.23
CA LYS A 338 0.70 22.08 -6.62
C LYS A 338 1.50 21.06 -7.44
N ALA A 339 2.81 21.03 -7.28
CA ALA A 339 3.67 20.05 -7.96
C ALA A 339 3.37 18.61 -7.47
N ALA A 340 3.20 18.40 -6.16
CA ALA A 340 2.81 17.13 -5.58
C ALA A 340 1.50 16.58 -6.17
N ARG A 341 0.47 17.44 -6.24
CA ARG A 341 -0.80 17.08 -6.88
C ARG A 341 -0.62 16.74 -8.37
N ALA A 342 0.14 17.51 -9.12
CA ALA A 342 0.42 17.24 -10.53
C ALA A 342 1.10 15.89 -10.71
N THR A 343 2.13 15.57 -9.92
CA THR A 343 2.81 14.28 -9.95
C THR A 343 1.84 13.12 -9.67
N ALA A 344 0.98 13.24 -8.67
CA ALA A 344 -0.01 12.22 -8.35
C ALA A 344 -1.00 11.98 -9.51
N VAL A 345 -1.52 13.05 -10.11
CA VAL A 345 -2.47 12.98 -11.23
C VAL A 345 -1.83 12.43 -12.50
N ASP A 346 -0.68 12.97 -12.89
CA ASP A 346 -0.08 12.68 -14.19
C ASP A 346 0.58 11.29 -14.24
N ARG A 347 1.15 10.83 -13.10
CA ARG A 347 1.96 9.62 -13.08
C ARG A 347 1.31 8.44 -12.35
N PHE A 348 0.49 8.72 -11.33
CA PHE A 348 0.04 7.70 -10.38
C PHE A 348 -1.48 7.66 -10.19
N SER A 349 -2.24 8.29 -11.06
CA SER A 349 -3.71 8.19 -11.03
C SER A 349 -4.21 6.82 -11.50
N THR A 350 -5.44 6.48 -11.15
CA THR A 350 -6.14 5.29 -11.67
C THR A 350 -6.22 5.30 -13.20
N GLU A 351 -6.40 6.47 -13.82
CA GLU A 351 -6.47 6.64 -15.28
C GLU A 351 -5.14 6.29 -15.96
N SER A 352 -4.01 6.56 -15.29
CA SER A 352 -2.67 6.29 -15.83
C SER A 352 -2.22 4.85 -15.60
N LEU A 353 -2.58 4.24 -14.46
CA LEU A 353 -2.00 2.95 -14.04
C LEU A 353 -2.93 1.75 -14.30
N ILE A 354 -4.25 1.88 -14.18
CA ILE A 354 -5.15 0.75 -14.42
C ILE A 354 -5.04 0.18 -15.84
N PRO A 355 -4.93 1.01 -16.91
CA PRO A 355 -4.72 0.48 -18.27
C PRO A 355 -3.44 -0.33 -18.44
N GLN A 356 -2.44 -0.17 -17.57
CA GLN A 356 -1.23 -0.99 -17.59
C GLN A 356 -1.51 -2.41 -17.09
N TYR A 357 -2.35 -2.55 -16.06
CA TYR A 357 -2.82 -3.86 -15.60
C TYR A 357 -3.68 -4.55 -16.66
N GLU A 358 -4.63 -3.83 -17.29
CA GLU A 358 -5.50 -4.38 -18.34
C GLU A 358 -4.67 -4.94 -19.51
N ARG A 359 -3.71 -4.15 -20.02
CA ARG A 359 -2.79 -4.63 -21.08
C ARG A 359 -1.97 -5.83 -20.64
N TYR A 360 -1.50 -5.84 -19.40
CA TYR A 360 -0.73 -6.97 -18.90
C TYR A 360 -1.57 -8.25 -18.78
N TYR A 361 -2.82 -8.13 -18.37
CA TYR A 361 -3.75 -9.26 -18.37
C TYR A 361 -3.98 -9.82 -19.77
N GLU A 362 -4.22 -8.96 -20.76
CA GLU A 362 -4.37 -9.34 -22.16
C GLU A 362 -3.12 -10.07 -22.70
N GLU A 363 -1.94 -9.57 -22.40
CA GLU A 363 -0.68 -10.22 -22.78
C GLU A 363 -0.52 -11.61 -22.17
N ILE A 364 -0.87 -11.79 -20.90
CA ILE A 364 -0.80 -13.09 -20.21
C ILE A 364 -1.85 -14.07 -20.74
N LEU A 365 -3.03 -13.59 -21.07
CA LEU A 365 -4.08 -14.41 -21.66
C LEU A 365 -3.76 -14.87 -23.09
N ALA A 366 -3.03 -14.06 -23.85
CA ALA A 366 -2.61 -14.36 -25.22
C ALA A 366 -1.48 -15.39 -25.34
N ARG A 367 -0.73 -15.65 -24.27
CA ARG A 367 0.34 -16.68 -24.18
C ARG A 367 -0.27 -18.09 -24.11
#